data_f5826720d006d24e7653159b4623d088
#
_entry.id   f5826720d006d24e7653159b4623d088
#
_cell.length_a   1.000
_cell.length_b   1.000
_cell.length_c   1.000
_cell.angle_alpha   90.00
_cell.angle_beta   90.00
_cell.angle_gamma   90.00
#
_symmetry.space_group_name_H-M   'P 1'
#
loop_
_entity.id
_entity.type
_entity.pdbx_description
1 polymer ?
#
loop_
_entity_poly.entity_id
_entity_poly.type
_entity_poly.pdbx_seq_one_letter_code
_entity_poly.pdbx_strand_id
1 'polypeptide(L)'
;MAHSNTAQALMEMDRAQSLHPFSHFESFNQDGALVIMEGTGARLRDATGNEYFDAVGGLWCTNIGLGRDEMADAIADQVRKLSFSS
;
A
#
# COMPACT_ATOMS: atom_id res chain seq x y z
N MET A 1 -13.62 9.37 -14.16
CA MET A 1 -12.99 8.05 -14.06
C MET A 1 -13.04 7.58 -12.61
N ALA A 2 -13.45 6.33 -12.40
CA ALA A 2 -13.56 5.77 -11.05
C ALA A 2 -12.23 5.79 -10.29
N HIS A 3 -11.13 5.40 -10.94
CA HIS A 3 -9.81 5.39 -10.33
C HIS A 3 -9.35 6.78 -9.89
N SER A 4 -9.57 7.79 -10.71
CA SER A 4 -9.19 9.17 -10.37
C SER A 4 -9.95 9.68 -9.15
N ASN A 5 -11.27 9.43 -9.09
CA ASN A 5 -12.08 9.85 -7.96
C ASN A 5 -11.68 9.12 -6.67
N THR A 6 -11.40 7.83 -6.76
CA THR A 6 -10.93 7.03 -5.63
C THR A 6 -9.57 7.54 -5.14
N ALA A 7 -8.65 7.79 -6.06
CA ALA A 7 -7.33 8.31 -5.72
C ALA A 7 -7.43 9.65 -5.00
N GLN A 8 -8.24 10.55 -5.53
CA GLN A 8 -8.43 11.88 -4.94
C GLN A 8 -8.99 11.79 -3.53
N ALA A 9 -10.02 11.00 -3.33
CA ALA A 9 -10.65 10.81 -2.03
C ALA A 9 -9.67 10.26 -1.00
N LEU A 10 -8.90 9.23 -1.37
CA LEU A 10 -7.92 8.62 -0.49
C LEU A 10 -6.79 9.58 -0.15
N MET A 11 -6.32 10.36 -1.13
CA MET A 11 -5.28 11.36 -0.90
C MET A 11 -5.74 12.45 0.07
N GLU A 12 -6.99 12.88 -0.04
CA GLU A 12 -7.56 13.89 0.85
C GLU A 12 -7.69 13.37 2.27
N MET A 13 -8.18 12.15 2.45
CA MET A 13 -8.27 11.52 3.77
C MET A 13 -6.90 11.34 4.40
N ASP A 14 -5.95 10.87 3.62
CA ASP A 14 -4.57 10.67 4.06
C ASP A 14 -3.94 11.98 4.50
N ARG A 15 -4.07 13.02 3.69
CA ARG A 15 -3.54 14.35 4.00
C ARG A 15 -4.11 14.92 5.29
N ALA A 16 -5.40 14.69 5.53
CA ALA A 16 -6.09 15.23 6.68
C ALA A 16 -5.83 14.47 7.97
N GLN A 17 -5.56 13.17 7.91
CA GLN A 17 -5.61 12.30 9.07
C GLN A 17 -4.35 11.49 9.35
N SER A 18 -3.43 11.41 8.42
CA SER A 18 -2.23 10.56 8.56
C SER A 18 -0.95 11.37 8.62
N LEU A 19 -0.01 10.88 9.43
CA LEU A 19 1.34 11.41 9.51
C LEU A 19 2.30 10.33 9.01
N HIS A 20 2.93 10.58 7.87
CA HIS A 20 3.85 9.61 7.26
C HIS A 20 5.27 9.76 7.81
N PRO A 21 5.97 8.66 8.08
CA PRO A 21 7.38 8.71 8.43
C PRO A 21 8.22 9.14 7.24
N PHE A 22 9.37 9.74 7.50
CA PHE A 22 10.32 10.18 6.47
C PHE A 22 9.71 11.17 5.48
N SER A 23 8.76 12.00 5.94
CA SER A 23 8.05 12.95 5.09
C SER A 23 8.44 14.38 5.40
N HIS A 24 8.40 15.23 4.37
CA HIS A 24 8.51 16.68 4.50
C HIS A 24 7.10 17.27 4.43
N PHE A 25 6.65 17.89 5.52
CA PHE A 25 5.26 18.35 5.65
C PHE A 25 4.78 19.25 4.55
N GLU A 26 5.55 20.26 4.18
CA GLU A 26 5.14 21.20 3.14
C GLU A 26 4.92 20.50 1.80
N SER A 27 5.88 19.70 1.38
CA SER A 27 5.78 18.94 0.14
C SER A 27 4.59 17.98 0.18
N PHE A 28 4.42 17.29 1.30
CA PHE A 28 3.31 16.34 1.45
C PHE A 28 1.96 17.05 1.38
N ASN A 29 1.82 18.19 2.04
CA ASN A 29 0.56 18.94 2.02
C ASN A 29 0.22 19.49 0.65
N GLN A 30 1.22 19.84 -0.15
CA GLN A 30 1.03 20.35 -1.51
C GLN A 30 0.77 19.22 -2.51
N ASP A 31 1.62 18.20 -2.48
CA ASP A 31 1.63 17.16 -3.51
C ASP A 31 0.76 15.95 -3.14
N GLY A 32 0.58 15.72 -1.84
CA GLY A 32 -0.13 14.55 -1.36
C GLY A 32 0.71 13.28 -1.43
N ALA A 33 0.09 12.14 -1.16
CA ALA A 33 0.73 10.85 -1.21
C ALA A 33 0.47 10.15 -2.54
N LEU A 34 1.41 9.30 -2.95
CA LEU A 34 1.17 8.35 -4.03
C LEU A 34 0.36 7.20 -3.43
N VAL A 35 -0.83 6.97 -3.96
CA VAL A 35 -1.74 5.96 -3.42
C VAL A 35 -1.53 4.65 -4.15
N ILE A 36 -0.89 3.69 -3.50
CA ILE A 36 -0.67 2.35 -4.05
C ILE A 36 -1.86 1.49 -3.66
N MET A 37 -2.49 0.86 -4.63
CA MET A 37 -3.72 0.10 -4.43
C MET A 37 -3.53 -1.42 -4.46
N GLU A 38 -2.60 -1.91 -5.27
CA GLU A 38 -2.41 -3.35 -5.40
C GLU A 38 -1.00 -3.68 -5.85
N GLY A 39 -0.62 -4.94 -5.66
CA GLY A 39 0.68 -5.43 -6.08
C GLY A 39 0.62 -6.89 -6.49
N THR A 40 1.46 -7.26 -7.46
CA THR A 40 1.59 -8.63 -7.94
C THR A 40 3.05 -8.89 -8.27
N GLY A 41 3.66 -9.88 -7.59
CA GLY A 41 5.07 -10.17 -7.77
C GLY A 41 5.94 -8.97 -7.38
N ALA A 42 6.66 -8.43 -8.32
CA ALA A 42 7.53 -7.27 -8.11
C ALA A 42 6.93 -5.98 -8.70
N ARG A 43 5.64 -5.95 -8.98
CA ARG A 43 4.99 -4.80 -9.59
C ARG A 43 3.94 -4.22 -8.66
N LEU A 44 3.84 -2.90 -8.65
CA LEU A 44 2.85 -2.14 -7.89
C LEU A 44 1.97 -1.37 -8.86
N ARG A 45 0.72 -1.14 -8.48
CA ARG A 45 -0.21 -0.30 -9.24
C ARG A 45 -0.80 0.75 -8.33
N ASP A 46 -0.78 2.00 -8.79
CA ASP A 46 -1.39 3.09 -8.03
C ASP A 46 -2.88 3.23 -8.35
N ALA A 47 -3.54 4.15 -7.64
CA ALA A 47 -4.98 4.37 -7.77
C ALA A 47 -5.39 4.98 -9.11
N THR A 48 -4.44 5.48 -9.89
CA THR A 48 -4.71 6.05 -11.22
C THR A 48 -4.38 5.08 -12.36
N GLY A 49 -3.88 3.88 -12.02
CA GLY A 49 -3.60 2.83 -12.99
C GLY A 49 -2.16 2.74 -13.45
N ASN A 50 -1.28 3.57 -12.94
CA ASN A 50 0.15 3.51 -13.27
C ASN A 50 0.80 2.31 -12.58
N GLU A 51 1.71 1.64 -13.31
CA GLU A 51 2.46 0.52 -12.77
C GLU A 51 3.90 0.91 -12.46
N TYR A 52 4.44 0.31 -11.39
CA TYR A 52 5.81 0.55 -10.93
C TYR A 52 6.49 -0.77 -10.63
N PHE A 53 7.79 -0.79 -10.80
CA PHE A 53 8.62 -1.91 -10.35
C PHE A 53 9.04 -1.67 -8.90
N ASP A 54 8.73 -2.63 -8.02
CA ASP A 54 9.03 -2.50 -6.59
C ASP A 54 10.46 -2.95 -6.30
N ALA A 55 11.42 -2.06 -6.50
CA ALA A 55 12.84 -2.36 -6.29
C ALA A 55 13.23 -2.41 -4.80
N VAL A 56 12.42 -1.81 -3.94
CA VAL A 56 12.72 -1.72 -2.50
C VAL A 56 12.08 -2.87 -1.71
N GLY A 57 11.06 -3.51 -2.29
CA GLY A 57 10.37 -4.62 -1.62
C GLY A 57 9.70 -4.20 -0.33
N GLY A 58 9.04 -3.02 -0.32
CA GLY A 58 8.35 -2.52 0.87
C GLY A 58 9.28 -2.31 2.05
N LEU A 59 10.49 -1.81 1.82
CA LEU A 59 11.58 -1.73 2.79
C LEU A 59 11.98 -3.14 3.27
N TRP A 60 12.29 -4.00 2.28
CA TRP A 60 12.82 -5.35 2.50
C TRP A 60 11.84 -6.32 3.14
N CYS A 61 10.55 -6.08 3.01
CA CYS A 61 9.52 -6.88 3.70
C CYS A 61 8.81 -7.89 2.79
N THR A 62 8.95 -7.82 1.48
CA THR A 62 8.21 -8.66 0.54
C THR A 62 9.11 -9.64 -0.20
N ASN A 63 9.78 -10.51 0.54
CA ASN A 63 10.78 -11.43 0.00
C ASN A 63 10.20 -12.42 -1.02
N ILE A 64 8.94 -12.78 -0.90
CA ILE A 64 8.29 -13.74 -1.78
C ILE A 64 7.50 -13.08 -2.92
N GLY A 65 7.50 -11.75 -2.98
CA GLY A 65 6.69 -10.99 -3.91
C GLY A 65 5.31 -10.67 -3.34
N LEU A 66 4.60 -9.84 -4.07
CA LEU A 66 3.28 -9.35 -3.68
C LEU A 66 2.17 -10.22 -4.29
N GLY A 67 0.99 -10.21 -3.68
CA GLY A 67 -0.19 -10.86 -4.21
C GLY A 67 -0.10 -12.37 -4.25
N ARG A 68 0.58 -13.01 -3.30
CA ARG A 68 0.71 -14.47 -3.24
C ARG A 68 -0.48 -15.07 -2.50
N ASP A 69 -1.30 -15.81 -3.24
CA ASP A 69 -2.52 -16.42 -2.70
C ASP A 69 -2.22 -17.43 -1.59
N GLU A 70 -1.19 -18.24 -1.74
CA GLU A 70 -0.82 -19.21 -0.73
C GLU A 70 -0.42 -18.57 0.59
N MET A 71 0.20 -17.39 0.55
CA MET A 71 0.52 -16.64 1.76
C MET A 71 -0.74 -16.06 2.39
N ALA A 72 -1.64 -15.51 1.56
CA ALA A 72 -2.92 -14.98 2.03
C ALA A 72 -3.73 -16.05 2.75
N ASP A 73 -3.81 -17.25 2.17
CA ASP A 73 -4.54 -18.38 2.75
C ASP A 73 -3.92 -18.81 4.09
N ALA A 74 -2.61 -18.92 4.13
CA ALA A 74 -1.91 -19.31 5.34
C ALA A 74 -2.11 -18.30 6.47
N ILE A 75 -2.03 -17.01 6.16
CA ILE A 75 -2.24 -15.94 7.12
C ILE A 75 -3.70 -15.95 7.62
N ALA A 76 -4.66 -16.09 6.70
CA ALA A 76 -6.07 -16.14 7.05
C ALA A 76 -6.35 -17.30 8.02
N ASP A 77 -5.83 -18.48 7.73
CA ASP A 77 -6.01 -19.64 8.59
C ASP A 77 -5.42 -19.41 9.98
N GLN A 78 -4.23 -18.83 10.03
CA GLN A 78 -3.58 -18.57 11.31
C GLN A 78 -4.30 -17.51 12.12
N VAL A 79 -4.77 -16.44 11.48
CA VAL A 79 -5.53 -15.36 12.13
C VAL A 79 -6.83 -15.91 12.74
N ARG A 80 -7.49 -16.84 12.05
CA ARG A 80 -8.71 -17.48 12.58
C ARG A 80 -8.44 -18.32 13.82
N LYS A 81 -7.26 -18.93 13.91
CA LYS A 81 -6.87 -19.74 15.07
C LYS A 81 -6.36 -18.87 16.22
N LEU A 82 -5.42 -18.01 15.92
CA LEU A 82 -4.79 -17.11 16.90
C LEU A 82 -4.04 -16.03 16.16
N SER A 83 -4.51 -14.79 16.28
CA SER A 83 -3.92 -13.66 15.60
C SER A 83 -2.68 -13.09 16.30
N PHE A 84 -2.64 -13.22 17.63
CA PHE A 84 -1.52 -12.70 18.42
C PHE A 84 -1.49 -13.37 19.79
N SER A 85 -0.28 -13.52 20.34
CA SER A 85 -0.07 -13.93 21.72
C SER A 85 1.19 -13.25 22.27
N SER A 86 1.12 -12.84 23.51
CA SER A 86 2.29 -12.30 24.21
C SER A 86 3.23 -13.39 24.68
#